data_18fe5567d1d519bbf360ca77e7edd12f
#
_entry.id   18fe5567d1d519bbf360ca77e7edd12f
#
_cell.length_a   1.000
_cell.length_b   1.000
_cell.length_c   1.000
_cell.angle_alpha   90.00
_cell.angle_beta   90.00
_cell.angle_gamma   90.00
#
_symmetry.space_group_name_H-M   'P 1'
#
loop_
_entity.id
_entity.type
_entity.pdbx_description
1 polymer ?
#
loop_
_entity_poly.entity_id
_entity_poly.type
_entity_poly.pdbx_seq_one_letter_code
_entity_poly.pdbx_strand_id
1 'polypeptide(L)'
;MKKIEFWYSIGSTYTYLSTQRLTEIANKKKIEFEWCPFSVRSRMIEMENVPFMAEKKRDKIDYMWRDVQRRANFYGFDAKVPAPYPLKEFDLANKVAILGKNQGWIKEYLSLIHI
;
A
#
# COMPACT_ATOMS: atom_id res chain seq x y z
N MET A 1 1.37 14.62 -21.70
CA MET A 1 1.72 14.26 -20.30
C MET A 1 2.14 12.81 -20.25
N LYS A 2 3.26 12.52 -19.63
CA LYS A 2 3.75 11.15 -19.53
C LYS A 2 2.89 10.35 -18.56
N LYS A 3 2.48 9.15 -18.96
CA LYS A 3 1.66 8.23 -18.17
C LYS A 3 2.51 7.07 -17.66
N ILE A 4 2.40 6.78 -16.36
CA ILE A 4 3.16 5.70 -15.70
C ILE A 4 2.16 4.79 -14.99
N GLU A 5 2.23 3.50 -15.26
CA GLU A 5 1.46 2.50 -14.51
C GLU A 5 2.05 2.32 -13.12
N PHE A 6 1.22 2.46 -12.10
CA PHE A 6 1.60 2.20 -10.72
C PHE A 6 0.83 0.98 -10.21
N TRP A 7 1.52 -0.14 -10.15
CA TRP A 7 0.98 -1.40 -9.64
C TRP A 7 1.15 -1.45 -8.13
N TYR A 8 0.08 -1.66 -7.41
CA TYR A 8 0.08 -1.61 -5.95
C TYR A 8 -0.88 -2.62 -5.35
N SER A 9 -0.63 -2.98 -4.09
CA SER A 9 -1.53 -3.82 -3.30
C SER A 9 -1.82 -3.13 -1.98
N ILE A 10 -3.10 -2.95 -1.69
CA ILE A 10 -3.53 -2.49 -0.36
C ILE A 10 -3.29 -3.63 0.59
N GLY A 11 -2.58 -3.42 1.65
CA GLY A 11 -2.07 -4.48 2.52
C GLY A 11 -0.56 -4.61 2.46
N SER A 12 0.07 -3.99 1.47
CA SER A 12 1.51 -3.80 1.49
C SER A 12 1.85 -2.57 2.33
N THR A 13 2.65 -2.74 3.36
CA THR A 13 2.96 -1.68 4.32
C THR A 13 3.69 -0.50 3.68
N TYR A 14 4.64 -0.78 2.80
CA TYR A 14 5.38 0.27 2.09
C TYR A 14 4.57 0.95 1.00
N THR A 15 3.58 0.29 0.45
CA THR A 15 2.64 0.88 -0.52
C THR A 15 1.90 2.08 0.08
N TYR A 16 1.56 2.02 1.36
CA TYR A 16 0.95 3.15 2.06
C TYR A 16 1.79 4.43 1.92
N LEU A 17 3.09 4.34 2.12
CA LEU A 17 3.99 5.50 1.98
C LEU A 17 3.97 6.08 0.57
N SER A 18 3.95 5.22 -0.44
CA SER A 18 3.90 5.65 -1.83
C SER A 18 2.55 6.27 -2.19
N THR A 19 1.44 5.64 -1.82
CA THR A 19 0.10 6.14 -2.17
C THR A 19 -0.19 7.51 -1.59
N GLN A 20 0.35 7.83 -0.41
CA GLN A 20 0.18 9.15 0.21
C GLN A 20 0.98 10.26 -0.48
N ARG A 21 1.99 9.90 -1.28
CA ARG A 21 2.90 10.85 -1.92
C ARG A 21 2.67 11.06 -3.41
N LEU A 22 2.08 10.08 -4.08
CA LEU A 22 2.05 10.06 -5.55
C LEU A 22 1.26 11.22 -6.17
N THR A 23 0.21 11.68 -5.53
CA THR A 23 -0.59 12.82 -6.03
C THR A 23 0.25 14.09 -6.09
N GLU A 24 1.02 14.37 -5.03
CA GLU A 24 1.92 15.52 -4.99
C GLU A 24 3.02 15.41 -6.05
N ILE A 25 3.61 14.21 -6.17
CA ILE A 25 4.67 13.94 -7.16
C ILE A 25 4.12 14.12 -8.58
N ALA A 26 2.91 13.61 -8.85
CA ALA A 26 2.27 13.74 -10.15
C ALA A 26 2.10 15.22 -10.56
N ASN A 27 1.61 16.04 -9.63
CA ASN A 27 1.44 17.47 -9.87
C ASN A 27 2.77 18.19 -10.09
N LYS A 28 3.76 17.87 -9.25
CA LYS A 28 5.08 18.51 -9.28
C LYS A 28 5.89 18.17 -10.53
N LYS A 29 5.78 16.93 -11.00
CA LYS A 29 6.54 16.41 -12.14
C LYS A 29 5.76 16.43 -13.46
N LYS A 30 4.50 16.84 -13.44
CA LYS A 30 3.60 16.85 -14.61
C LYS A 30 3.51 15.48 -15.27
N ILE A 31 3.27 14.45 -14.44
CA ILE A 31 3.07 13.07 -14.88
C ILE A 31 1.71 12.58 -14.40
N GLU A 32 1.17 11.57 -15.07
CA GLU A 32 -0.07 10.92 -14.68
C GLU A 32 0.22 9.49 -14.27
N PHE A 33 -0.30 9.08 -13.10
CA PHE A 33 -0.22 7.69 -12.68
C PHE A 33 -1.52 6.96 -13.02
N GLU A 34 -1.38 5.83 -13.67
CA GLU A 34 -2.45 4.87 -13.82
C GLU A 34 -2.39 3.89 -12.63
N TRP A 35 -3.44 3.92 -11.82
CA TRP A 35 -3.50 3.11 -10.60
C TRP A 35 -3.95 1.69 -10.92
N CYS A 36 -3.07 0.71 -10.69
CA CYS A 36 -3.29 -0.69 -11.07
C CYS A 36 -3.25 -1.58 -9.81
N PRO A 37 -4.40 -1.83 -9.16
CA PRO A 37 -4.41 -2.68 -7.97
C PRO A 37 -4.24 -4.16 -8.31
N PHE A 38 -3.50 -4.88 -7.47
CA PHE A 38 -3.35 -6.33 -7.56
C PHE A 38 -3.21 -6.92 -6.15
N SER A 39 -3.28 -8.24 -6.03
CA SER A 39 -3.11 -8.93 -4.76
C SER A 39 -1.68 -9.45 -4.61
N VAL A 40 -0.86 -8.74 -3.85
CA VAL A 40 0.50 -9.19 -3.54
C VAL A 40 0.47 -10.43 -2.65
N ARG A 41 -0.51 -10.54 -1.76
CA ARG A 41 -0.61 -11.68 -0.84
C ARG A 41 -0.92 -12.98 -1.56
N SER A 42 -1.79 -12.94 -2.57
CA SER A 42 -2.05 -14.13 -3.40
C SER A 42 -0.77 -14.63 -4.05
N ARG A 43 0.06 -13.71 -4.55
CA ARG A 43 1.37 -14.08 -5.12
C ARG A 43 2.33 -14.64 -4.07
N MET A 44 2.36 -14.06 -2.88
CA MET A 44 3.19 -14.55 -1.78
C MET A 44 2.78 -15.95 -1.32
N ILE A 45 1.48 -16.23 -1.28
CA ILE A 45 0.95 -17.58 -0.95
C ILE A 45 1.43 -18.59 -1.99
N GLU A 46 1.30 -18.27 -3.28
CA GLU A 46 1.80 -19.14 -4.37
C GLU A 46 3.30 -19.41 -4.27
N MET A 47 4.07 -18.44 -3.79
CA MET A 47 5.52 -18.54 -3.62
C MET A 47 5.93 -19.12 -2.26
N GLU A 48 4.97 -19.55 -1.43
CA GLU A 48 5.20 -20.05 -0.08
C GLU A 48 5.99 -19.07 0.81
N ASN A 49 5.78 -17.77 0.60
CA ASN A 49 6.48 -16.71 1.32
C ASN A 49 5.51 -15.67 1.89
N VAL A 50 4.82 -16.04 2.96
CA VAL A 50 3.84 -15.15 3.62
C VAL A 50 4.52 -14.44 4.81
N PRO A 51 4.74 -13.12 4.74
CA PRO A 51 5.61 -12.41 5.69
C PRO A 51 5.06 -12.33 7.11
N PHE A 52 3.75 -12.27 7.32
CA PHE A 52 3.17 -12.06 8.65
C PHE A 52 2.77 -13.34 9.38
N MET A 53 3.02 -14.52 8.80
CA MET A 53 2.50 -15.80 9.30
C MET A 53 3.53 -16.65 10.06
N ALA A 54 4.80 -16.29 10.06
CA ALA A 54 5.85 -17.09 10.68
C ALA A 54 6.44 -16.40 11.91
N GLU A 55 6.44 -17.07 13.07
CA GLU A 55 7.12 -16.60 14.28
C GLU A 55 8.59 -16.26 14.02
N LYS A 56 9.24 -17.03 13.16
CA LYS A 56 10.64 -16.82 12.76
C LYS A 56 10.90 -15.46 12.11
N LYS A 57 9.85 -14.76 11.67
CA LYS A 57 9.95 -13.45 11.01
C LYS A 57 9.54 -12.29 11.92
N ARG A 58 9.31 -12.54 13.21
CA ARG A 58 8.83 -11.53 14.15
C ARG A 58 9.76 -10.33 14.24
N ASP A 59 11.05 -10.54 14.38
CA ASP A 59 12.02 -9.45 14.47
C ASP A 59 12.04 -8.62 13.17
N LYS A 60 11.93 -9.28 12.05
CA LYS A 60 11.83 -8.63 10.73
C LYS A 60 10.55 -7.80 10.62
N ILE A 61 9.44 -8.30 11.13
CA ILE A 61 8.15 -7.60 11.14
C ILE A 61 8.22 -6.37 12.04
N ASP A 62 8.76 -6.49 13.23
CA ASP A 62 8.94 -5.38 14.18
C ASP A 62 9.85 -4.30 13.60
N TYR A 63 10.94 -4.71 12.96
CA TYR A 63 11.84 -3.80 12.25
C TYR A 63 11.11 -3.06 11.11
N MET A 64 10.32 -3.78 10.33
CA MET A 64 9.52 -3.19 9.24
C MET A 64 8.58 -2.11 9.75
N TRP A 65 7.86 -2.35 10.86
CA TRP A 65 6.95 -1.35 11.42
C TRP A 65 7.69 -0.10 11.90
N ARG A 66 8.87 -0.28 12.49
CA ARG A 66 9.71 0.87 12.86
C ARG A 66 10.17 1.66 11.65
N ASP A 67 10.56 0.98 10.60
CA ASP A 67 10.99 1.62 9.36
C ASP A 67 9.82 2.39 8.71
N VAL A 68 8.64 1.80 8.65
CA VAL A 68 7.44 2.46 8.13
C VAL A 68 7.13 3.73 8.94
N GLN A 69 7.19 3.65 10.27
CA GLN A 69 6.93 4.80 11.12
C GLN A 69 7.95 5.93 10.90
N ARG A 70 9.22 5.59 10.82
CA ARG A 70 10.28 6.57 10.57
C ARG A 70 10.12 7.25 9.22
N ARG A 71 9.82 6.48 8.18
CA ARG A 71 9.61 7.02 6.84
C ARG A 71 8.36 7.89 6.77
N ALA A 72 7.27 7.46 7.40
CA ALA A 72 6.05 8.25 7.49
C ALA A 72 6.31 9.60 8.15
N ASN A 73 7.02 9.61 9.29
CA ASN A 73 7.39 10.84 9.99
C ASN A 73 8.26 11.74 9.12
N PHE A 74 9.21 11.16 8.39
CA PHE A 74 10.06 11.91 7.46
C PHE A 74 9.25 12.60 6.35
N TYR A 75 8.20 11.92 5.86
CA TYR A 75 7.32 12.47 4.83
C TYR A 75 6.16 13.33 5.38
N GLY A 76 6.07 13.48 6.69
CA GLY A 76 5.01 14.27 7.33
C GLY A 76 3.68 13.54 7.51
N PHE A 77 3.68 12.22 7.51
CA PHE A 77 2.48 11.40 7.73
C PHE A 77 2.43 10.88 9.17
N ASP A 78 1.24 10.74 9.71
CA ASP A 78 0.99 10.14 11.01
C ASP A 78 0.55 8.68 10.83
N ALA A 79 1.51 7.76 10.78
CA ALA A 79 1.23 6.33 10.64
C ALA A 79 0.95 5.71 12.02
N LYS A 80 -0.15 4.97 12.10
CA LYS A 80 -0.51 4.21 13.30
C LYS A 80 0.01 2.78 13.17
N VAL A 81 1.12 2.50 13.80
CA VAL A 81 1.78 1.20 13.72
C VAL A 81 1.88 0.55 15.11
N PRO A 82 1.84 -0.80 15.18
CA PRO A 82 1.59 -1.73 14.09
C PRO A 82 0.13 -1.70 13.60
N ALA A 83 -0.07 -1.92 12.31
CA ALA A 83 -1.41 -2.15 11.78
C ALA A 83 -1.87 -3.59 12.08
N PRO A 84 -3.19 -3.88 12.08
CA PRO A 84 -3.70 -5.21 12.42
C PRO A 84 -3.50 -6.23 11.29
N TYR A 85 -2.28 -6.46 10.89
CA TYR A 85 -1.93 -7.46 9.88
C TYR A 85 -1.55 -8.80 10.53
N PRO A 86 -1.77 -9.92 9.82
CA PRO A 86 -2.42 -10.03 8.51
C PRO A 86 -3.94 -9.81 8.57
N LEU A 87 -4.50 -9.22 7.52
CA LEU A 87 -5.94 -9.04 7.39
C LEU A 87 -6.62 -10.35 7.00
N LYS A 88 -7.77 -10.63 7.59
CA LYS A 88 -8.55 -11.84 7.29
C LYS A 88 -9.07 -11.84 5.85
N GLU A 89 -9.62 -10.72 5.41
CA GLU A 89 -10.13 -10.50 4.05
C GLU A 89 -9.18 -9.62 3.26
N PHE A 90 -7.98 -10.12 3.01
CA PHE A 90 -6.89 -9.34 2.47
C PHE A 90 -7.12 -8.79 1.05
N ASP A 91 -8.00 -9.41 0.27
CA ASP A 91 -8.27 -8.95 -1.10
C ASP A 91 -9.46 -8.01 -1.22
N LEU A 92 -10.28 -7.87 -0.18
CA LEU A 92 -11.47 -7.02 -0.26
C LEU A 92 -11.11 -5.57 -0.59
N ALA A 93 -10.11 -5.02 0.06
CA ALA A 93 -9.66 -3.65 -0.19
C ALA A 93 -9.15 -3.46 -1.63
N ASN A 94 -8.44 -4.45 -2.17
CA ASN A 94 -7.98 -4.41 -3.56
C ASN A 94 -9.14 -4.50 -4.55
N LYS A 95 -10.16 -5.30 -4.27
CA LYS A 95 -11.36 -5.37 -5.11
C LYS A 95 -12.12 -4.04 -5.13
N VAL A 96 -12.25 -3.40 -3.98
CA VAL A 96 -12.85 -2.05 -3.89
C VAL A 96 -12.02 -1.04 -4.68
N ALA A 97 -10.69 -1.16 -4.65
CA ALA A 97 -9.82 -0.29 -5.43
C ALA A 97 -10.02 -0.46 -6.95
N ILE A 98 -10.24 -1.69 -7.42
CA ILE A 98 -10.56 -1.93 -8.85
C ILE A 98 -11.87 -1.23 -9.22
N LEU A 99 -12.89 -1.35 -8.40
CA LEU A 99 -14.15 -0.65 -8.59
C LEU A 99 -13.96 0.87 -8.63
N GLY A 100 -13.17 1.40 -7.70
CA GLY A 100 -12.85 2.82 -7.65
C GLY A 100 -12.11 3.33 -8.88
N LYS A 101 -11.20 2.53 -9.42
CA LYS A 101 -10.52 2.83 -10.69
C LYS A 101 -11.53 2.93 -11.83
N ASN A 102 -12.42 1.95 -11.94
CA ASN A 102 -13.42 1.89 -13.02
C ASN A 102 -14.46 3.01 -12.93
N GLN A 103 -14.78 3.46 -11.73
CA GLN A 103 -15.77 4.52 -11.47
C GLN A 103 -15.15 5.92 -11.26
N GLY A 104 -13.82 6.03 -11.28
CA GLY A 104 -13.13 7.33 -11.22
C GLY A 104 -12.89 7.90 -9.84
N TRP A 105 -13.08 7.13 -8.75
CA TRP A 105 -12.87 7.62 -7.37
C TRP A 105 -11.71 6.94 -6.63
N ILE A 106 -10.78 6.34 -7.38
CA ILE A 106 -9.67 5.61 -6.76
C ILE A 106 -8.77 6.50 -5.89
N LYS A 107 -8.53 7.73 -6.29
CA LYS A 107 -7.66 8.65 -5.54
C LYS A 107 -8.25 9.00 -4.18
N GLU A 108 -9.54 9.28 -4.15
CA GLU A 108 -10.27 9.58 -2.92
C GLU A 108 -10.27 8.37 -1.98
N TYR A 109 -10.50 7.17 -2.52
CA TYR A 109 -10.46 5.93 -1.75
C TYR A 109 -9.08 5.71 -1.10
N LEU A 110 -8.01 5.86 -1.87
CA LEU A 110 -6.65 5.66 -1.37
C LEU A 110 -6.26 6.71 -0.32
N SER A 111 -6.79 7.91 -0.42
CA SER A 111 -6.54 8.96 0.58
C SER A 111 -7.14 8.66 1.94
N LEU A 112 -8.16 7.81 1.99
CA LEU A 112 -8.84 7.41 3.23
C LEU A 112 -8.22 6.18 3.89
N ILE A 113 -7.30 5.48 3.20
CA ILE A 113 -6.64 4.31 3.74
C ILE A 113 -5.43 4.74 4.56
N HIS A 114 -5.50 4.49 5.87
CA HIS A 114 -4.45 4.80 6.83
C HIS A 114 -3.91 3.55 7.51
N ILE A 115 -2.64 3.54 7.76
CA ILE A 115 -2.03 2.57 8.67
C ILE A 115 -1.95 3.18 10.06
#